data_e49d9a986b0fce3241bc746cac419b71
#
_entry.id   e49d9a986b0fce3241bc746cac419b71
#
_cell.length_a   1.000
_cell.length_b   1.000
_cell.length_c   1.000
_cell.angle_alpha   90.00
_cell.angle_beta   90.00
_cell.angle_gamma   90.00
#
_symmetry.space_group_name_H-M   'P 1'
#
loop_
_entity.id
_entity.type
_entity.pdbx_description
1 polymer ?
#
loop_
_entity_poly.entity_id
_entity_poly.type
_entity_poly.pdbx_seq_one_letter_code
_entity_poly.pdbx_strand_id
1 'polypeptide(L)'
;EYLGHEDRRIRYAARIAIEHQPVDSWKDLVFKERNVVRLTEAMLALARNGDASLEPQMMRKLATIDVKALPIAMKENLLRVYEVIIARMGVPSDEDRLQLLAKLTDFYPSNNNMLDRELTKILVRLGDDKVVGKTVPMLYTVKDDSTGDDTFMNSSDLILRNPQYGLD
;
A
#
# COMPACT_ATOMS: atom_id res chain seq x y z
N GLU A 1 -2.05 -1.15 -21.08
CA GLU A 1 -3.09 -2.19 -21.23
C GLU A 1 -2.91 -3.28 -20.16
N TYR A 2 -1.76 -3.94 -20.08
CA TYR A 2 -1.51 -5.05 -19.16
C TYR A 2 -1.48 -4.70 -17.65
N LEU A 3 -1.35 -3.46 -17.26
CA LEU A 3 -1.48 -3.02 -15.86
C LEU A 3 -2.88 -3.28 -15.27
N GLY A 4 -3.89 -3.48 -16.11
CA GLY A 4 -5.24 -3.83 -15.69
C GLY A 4 -5.61 -5.29 -15.91
N HIS A 5 -4.65 -6.16 -16.21
CA HIS A 5 -4.90 -7.57 -16.46
C HIS A 5 -5.46 -8.29 -15.23
N GLU A 6 -6.29 -9.30 -15.40
CA GLU A 6 -6.87 -10.07 -14.29
C GLU A 6 -5.80 -10.81 -13.49
N ASP A 7 -4.84 -11.41 -14.19
CA ASP A 7 -3.71 -12.09 -13.55
C ASP A 7 -2.73 -11.09 -12.92
N ARG A 8 -2.55 -11.20 -11.62
CA ARG A 8 -1.62 -10.39 -10.82
C ARG A 8 -0.17 -10.48 -11.32
N ARG A 9 0.26 -11.64 -11.81
CA ARG A 9 1.63 -11.84 -12.30
C ARG A 9 1.88 -11.04 -13.58
N ILE A 10 0.87 -10.97 -14.46
CA ILE A 10 0.94 -10.16 -15.69
C ILE A 10 0.97 -8.68 -15.33
N ARG A 11 0.14 -8.21 -14.38
CA ARG A 11 0.20 -6.82 -13.89
C ARG A 11 1.57 -6.49 -13.33
N TYR A 12 2.14 -7.40 -12.52
CA TYR A 12 3.48 -7.23 -11.95
C TYR A 12 4.54 -7.09 -13.05
N ALA A 13 4.55 -7.99 -14.05
CA ALA A 13 5.49 -7.93 -15.16
C ALA A 13 5.34 -6.63 -15.98
N ALA A 14 4.11 -6.20 -16.23
CA ALA A 14 3.82 -4.95 -16.92
C ALA A 14 4.32 -3.73 -16.14
N ARG A 15 4.16 -3.74 -14.81
CA ARG A 15 4.68 -2.68 -13.94
C ARG A 15 6.20 -2.63 -14.00
N ILE A 16 6.89 -3.75 -13.86
CA ILE A 16 8.34 -3.81 -13.97
C ILE A 16 8.81 -3.30 -15.34
N ALA A 17 8.13 -3.68 -16.42
CA ALA A 17 8.46 -3.20 -17.76
C ALA A 17 8.36 -1.66 -17.88
N ILE A 18 7.39 -1.04 -17.23
CA ILE A 18 7.25 0.43 -17.19
C ILE A 18 8.31 1.06 -16.30
N GLU A 19 8.62 0.46 -15.16
CA GLU A 19 9.66 0.93 -14.24
C GLU A 19 11.05 1.03 -14.91
N HIS A 20 11.30 0.25 -15.97
CA HIS A 20 12.52 0.32 -16.77
C HIS A 20 12.48 1.38 -17.89
N GLN A 21 11.37 2.08 -18.08
CA GLN A 21 11.28 3.18 -19.05
C GLN A 21 11.54 4.53 -18.40
N PRO A 22 12.06 5.52 -19.15
CA PRO A 22 12.18 6.88 -18.63
C PRO A 22 10.84 7.40 -18.11
N VAL A 23 10.80 7.88 -16.87
CA VAL A 23 9.54 8.32 -16.19
C VAL A 23 8.81 9.38 -17.01
N ASP A 24 9.53 10.30 -17.65
CA ASP A 24 8.95 11.37 -18.46
C ASP A 24 8.13 10.87 -19.66
N SER A 25 8.41 9.65 -20.13
CA SER A 25 7.68 9.07 -21.26
C SER A 25 6.27 8.57 -20.91
N TRP A 26 5.97 8.36 -19.62
CA TRP A 26 4.71 7.74 -19.20
C TRP A 26 4.01 8.40 -18.00
N LYS A 27 4.67 9.25 -17.21
CA LYS A 27 4.11 9.87 -16.01
C LYS A 27 2.76 10.57 -16.26
N ASP A 28 2.62 11.30 -17.39
CA ASP A 28 1.40 12.03 -17.71
C ASP A 28 0.21 11.11 -18.01
N LEU A 29 0.48 9.90 -18.48
CA LEU A 29 -0.55 8.89 -18.71
C LEU A 29 -1.13 8.36 -17.40
N VAL A 30 -0.31 8.29 -16.33
CA VAL A 30 -0.75 7.87 -14.99
C VAL A 30 -1.82 8.81 -14.47
N PHE A 31 -1.62 10.11 -14.59
CA PHE A 31 -2.58 11.11 -14.10
C PHE A 31 -3.88 11.17 -14.91
N LYS A 32 -3.87 10.69 -16.16
CA LYS A 32 -5.06 10.58 -17.02
C LYS A 32 -5.82 9.26 -16.83
N GLU A 33 -5.21 8.26 -16.19
CA GLU A 33 -5.83 6.94 -16.01
C GLU A 33 -7.06 7.03 -15.09
N ARG A 34 -8.13 6.32 -15.45
CA ARG A 34 -9.40 6.27 -14.71
C ARG A 34 -9.72 4.89 -14.14
N ASN A 35 -9.16 3.85 -14.72
CA ASN A 35 -9.33 2.51 -14.20
C ASN A 35 -8.51 2.35 -12.94
N VAL A 36 -9.15 2.04 -11.80
CA VAL A 36 -8.50 2.01 -10.48
C VAL A 36 -7.38 0.97 -10.41
N VAL A 37 -7.54 -0.20 -11.05
CA VAL A 37 -6.51 -1.26 -11.07
C VAL A 37 -5.26 -0.76 -11.79
N ARG A 38 -5.42 -0.21 -13.00
CA ARG A 38 -4.31 0.36 -13.77
C ARG A 38 -3.67 1.55 -13.08
N LEU A 39 -4.49 2.40 -12.48
CA LEU A 39 -4.04 3.57 -11.75
C LEU A 39 -3.16 3.19 -10.56
N THR A 40 -3.59 2.24 -9.72
CA THR A 40 -2.82 1.82 -8.54
C THR A 40 -1.50 1.16 -8.92
N GLU A 41 -1.47 0.31 -9.96
CA GLU A 41 -0.23 -0.30 -10.45
C GLU A 41 0.72 0.76 -11.05
N ALA A 42 0.20 1.70 -11.84
CA ALA A 42 0.99 2.77 -12.42
C ALA A 42 1.50 3.78 -11.36
N MET A 43 0.67 4.11 -10.36
CA MET A 43 1.07 4.95 -9.23
C MET A 43 2.17 4.30 -8.39
N LEU A 44 2.11 2.97 -8.20
CA LEU A 44 3.17 2.25 -7.51
C LEU A 44 4.49 2.31 -8.28
N ALA A 45 4.46 2.15 -9.60
CA ALA A 45 5.63 2.34 -10.45
C ALA A 45 6.18 3.78 -10.35
N LEU A 46 5.29 4.77 -10.37
CA LEU A 46 5.65 6.18 -10.28
C LEU A 46 6.24 6.53 -8.91
N ALA A 47 5.67 6.00 -7.81
CA ALA A 47 6.19 6.18 -6.47
C ALA A 47 7.60 5.58 -6.28
N ARG A 48 7.94 4.54 -7.05
CA ARG A 48 9.25 3.88 -6.98
C ARG A 48 10.33 4.56 -7.80
N ASN A 49 9.98 5.17 -8.91
CA ASN A 49 10.93 5.67 -9.90
C ASN A 49 10.83 7.19 -10.16
N GLY A 50 9.72 7.81 -9.77
CA GLY A 50 9.49 9.23 -9.96
C GLY A 50 10.24 10.10 -8.95
N ASP A 51 10.34 11.37 -9.29
CA ASP A 51 10.87 12.40 -8.41
C ASP A 51 9.88 12.78 -7.32
N ALA A 52 10.37 13.14 -6.13
CA ALA A 52 9.53 13.50 -4.98
C ALA A 52 8.62 14.72 -5.26
N SER A 53 8.95 15.58 -6.21
CA SER A 53 8.09 16.70 -6.61
C SER A 53 6.74 16.27 -7.20
N LEU A 54 6.61 15.01 -7.60
CA LEU A 54 5.35 14.44 -8.10
C LEU A 54 4.37 14.06 -6.97
N GLU A 55 4.85 13.98 -5.72
CA GLU A 55 4.06 13.55 -4.56
C GLU A 55 2.73 14.29 -4.43
N PRO A 56 2.65 15.65 -4.46
CA PRO A 56 1.39 16.35 -4.28
C PRO A 56 0.35 16.04 -5.37
N GLN A 57 0.82 15.85 -6.61
CA GLN A 57 -0.07 15.49 -7.71
C GLN A 57 -0.56 14.05 -7.59
N MET A 58 0.29 13.14 -7.13
CA MET A 58 -0.07 11.75 -6.87
C MET A 58 -1.10 11.65 -5.74
N MET A 59 -0.89 12.38 -4.64
CA MET A 59 -1.82 12.40 -3.51
C MET A 59 -3.20 12.92 -3.92
N ARG A 60 -3.28 14.04 -4.64
CA ARG A 60 -4.55 14.57 -5.17
C ARG A 60 -5.24 13.60 -6.11
N LYS A 61 -4.50 12.91 -6.97
CA LYS A 61 -5.07 11.91 -7.88
C LYS A 61 -5.64 10.71 -7.12
N LEU A 62 -4.93 10.19 -6.12
CA LEU A 62 -5.38 9.08 -5.29
C LEU A 62 -6.55 9.48 -4.36
N ALA A 63 -6.64 10.75 -3.97
CA ALA A 63 -7.75 11.26 -3.17
C ALA A 63 -9.10 11.13 -3.88
N THR A 64 -9.12 11.09 -5.22
CA THR A 64 -10.37 10.90 -6.00
C THR A 64 -10.96 9.49 -5.90
N ILE A 65 -10.20 8.50 -5.39
CA ILE A 65 -10.67 7.11 -5.29
C ILE A 65 -11.55 6.95 -4.06
N ASP A 66 -12.76 6.43 -4.21
CA ASP A 66 -13.59 6.02 -3.08
C ASP A 66 -13.11 4.67 -2.52
N VAL A 67 -12.41 4.74 -1.39
CA VAL A 67 -11.83 3.56 -0.73
C VAL A 67 -12.92 2.59 -0.28
N LYS A 68 -14.07 3.10 0.19
CA LYS A 68 -15.14 2.26 0.74
C LYS A 68 -15.75 1.35 -0.33
N ALA A 69 -15.87 1.85 -1.55
CA ALA A 69 -16.42 1.11 -2.67
C ALA A 69 -15.50 0.02 -3.25
N LEU A 70 -14.21 0.00 -2.86
CA LEU A 70 -13.26 -0.96 -3.41
C LEU A 70 -13.40 -2.36 -2.79
N PRO A 71 -13.16 -3.43 -3.57
CA PRO A 71 -12.91 -4.76 -3.04
C PRO A 71 -11.66 -4.78 -2.13
N ILE A 72 -11.57 -5.74 -1.19
CA ILE A 72 -10.48 -5.85 -0.21
C ILE A 72 -9.11 -5.82 -0.89
N ALA A 73 -8.88 -6.66 -1.89
CA ALA A 73 -7.60 -6.71 -2.60
C ALA A 73 -7.19 -5.38 -3.25
N MET A 74 -8.18 -4.57 -3.67
CA MET A 74 -7.92 -3.24 -4.22
C MET A 74 -7.62 -2.21 -3.13
N LYS A 75 -8.24 -2.34 -1.94
CA LYS A 75 -7.91 -1.53 -0.77
C LYS A 75 -6.47 -1.77 -0.35
N GLU A 76 -6.05 -3.04 -0.27
CA GLU A 76 -4.65 -3.41 0.04
C GLU A 76 -3.67 -2.79 -0.95
N ASN A 77 -3.94 -2.89 -2.24
CA ASN A 77 -3.09 -2.28 -3.27
C ASN A 77 -3.02 -0.75 -3.12
N LEU A 78 -4.15 -0.09 -2.85
CA LEU A 78 -4.17 1.36 -2.64
C LEU A 78 -3.40 1.77 -1.39
N LEU A 79 -3.57 1.07 -0.26
CA LEU A 79 -2.80 1.32 0.96
C LEU A 79 -1.31 1.14 0.70
N ARG A 80 -0.93 0.11 -0.04
CA ARG A 80 0.45 -0.10 -0.45
C ARG A 80 1.03 1.06 -1.27
N VAL A 81 0.23 1.66 -2.15
CA VAL A 81 0.65 2.85 -2.91
C VAL A 81 0.94 4.02 -1.98
N TYR A 82 0.03 4.32 -1.04
CA TYR A 82 0.25 5.38 -0.05
C TYR A 82 1.50 5.12 0.80
N GLU A 83 1.67 3.89 1.28
CA GLU A 83 2.84 3.50 2.07
C GLU A 83 4.15 3.77 1.30
N VAL A 84 4.21 3.40 0.02
CA VAL A 84 5.41 3.59 -0.80
C VAL A 84 5.65 5.06 -1.12
N ILE A 85 4.61 5.85 -1.41
CA ILE A 85 4.72 7.30 -1.61
C ILE A 85 5.33 7.93 -0.35
N ILE A 86 4.73 7.69 0.82
CA ILE A 86 5.20 8.28 2.08
C ILE A 86 6.63 7.83 2.41
N ALA A 87 6.97 6.57 2.13
CA ALA A 87 8.29 6.03 2.43
C ALA A 87 9.39 6.63 1.54
N ARG A 88 9.10 6.92 0.27
CA ARG A 88 10.10 7.32 -0.73
C ARG A 88 10.11 8.82 -1.02
N MET A 89 8.96 9.46 -0.95
CA MET A 89 8.80 10.86 -1.30
C MET A 89 8.62 11.76 -0.08
N GLY A 90 8.36 11.17 1.10
CA GLY A 90 8.17 11.91 2.34
C GLY A 90 6.71 11.99 2.77
N VAL A 91 6.50 12.59 3.94
CA VAL A 91 5.15 12.85 4.45
C VAL A 91 4.52 13.97 3.63
N PRO A 92 3.26 13.83 3.19
CA PRO A 92 2.55 14.85 2.42
C PRO A 92 2.51 16.21 3.12
N SER A 93 2.20 17.27 2.35
CA SER A 93 1.88 18.59 2.91
C SER A 93 0.79 18.49 3.97
N ASP A 94 0.70 19.45 4.87
CA ASP A 94 -0.33 19.43 5.94
C ASP A 94 -1.74 19.32 5.37
N GLU A 95 -2.02 19.95 4.25
CA GLU A 95 -3.35 19.87 3.59
C GLU A 95 -3.63 18.46 3.07
N ASP A 96 -2.75 17.91 2.24
CA ASP A 96 -2.90 16.56 1.68
C ASP A 96 -2.88 15.49 2.78
N ARG A 97 -2.05 15.69 3.82
CA ARG A 97 -1.98 14.83 5.01
C ARG A 97 -3.31 14.79 5.76
N LEU A 98 -3.90 15.94 6.04
CA LEU A 98 -5.19 16.01 6.75
C LEU A 98 -6.33 15.41 5.94
N GLN A 99 -6.34 15.60 4.61
CA GLN A 99 -7.32 14.96 3.74
C GLN A 99 -7.17 13.44 3.76
N LEU A 100 -5.94 12.92 3.66
CA LEU A 100 -5.68 11.49 3.73
C LEU A 100 -6.04 10.91 5.10
N LEU A 101 -5.67 11.59 6.19
CA LEU A 101 -6.05 11.21 7.55
C LEU A 101 -7.57 11.08 7.70
N ALA A 102 -8.33 12.11 7.30
CA ALA A 102 -9.79 12.09 7.38
C ALA A 102 -10.37 10.89 6.62
N LYS A 103 -9.86 10.62 5.42
CA LYS A 103 -10.30 9.53 4.56
C LYS A 103 -10.02 8.16 5.17
N LEU A 104 -8.82 7.93 5.71
CA LEU A 104 -8.41 6.65 6.26
C LEU A 104 -8.99 6.41 7.66
N THR A 105 -9.09 7.45 8.50
CA THR A 105 -9.66 7.35 9.85
C THR A 105 -11.16 7.02 9.82
N ASP A 106 -11.88 7.50 8.81
CA ASP A 106 -13.30 7.18 8.59
C ASP A 106 -13.52 5.71 8.18
N PHE A 107 -12.49 5.08 7.66
CA PHE A 107 -12.48 3.67 7.28
C PHE A 107 -11.87 2.76 8.37
N TYR A 108 -11.17 3.31 9.36
CA TYR A 108 -10.48 2.55 10.42
C TYR A 108 -11.27 2.53 11.74
N PRO A 109 -11.49 1.37 12.40
CA PRO A 109 -11.12 0.02 11.98
C PRO A 109 -12.02 -0.53 10.85
N SER A 110 -11.43 -1.34 9.96
CA SER A 110 -12.09 -1.88 8.78
C SER A 110 -12.80 -3.22 9.02
N ASN A 111 -12.64 -3.81 10.20
CA ASN A 111 -13.02 -5.18 10.54
C ASN A 111 -12.31 -6.26 9.69
N ASN A 112 -11.14 -5.95 9.16
CA ASN A 112 -10.26 -6.87 8.46
C ASN A 112 -8.84 -6.70 9.01
N ASN A 113 -8.32 -7.72 9.67
CA ASN A 113 -7.04 -7.65 10.38
C ASN A 113 -5.85 -7.26 9.48
N MET A 114 -5.83 -7.71 8.23
CA MET A 114 -4.75 -7.35 7.29
C MET A 114 -4.83 -5.87 6.91
N LEU A 115 -6.03 -5.39 6.56
CA LEU A 115 -6.23 -3.97 6.25
C LEU A 115 -5.95 -3.08 7.46
N ASP A 116 -6.41 -3.49 8.64
CA ASP A 116 -6.23 -2.72 9.87
C ASP A 116 -4.75 -2.61 10.25
N ARG A 117 -3.95 -3.64 10.01
CA ARG A 117 -2.49 -3.60 10.16
C ARG A 117 -1.85 -2.54 9.25
N GLU A 118 -2.22 -2.53 7.97
CA GLU A 118 -1.67 -1.57 7.02
C GLU A 118 -2.17 -0.14 7.29
N LEU A 119 -3.46 0.01 7.63
CA LEU A 119 -4.04 1.29 8.04
C LEU A 119 -3.33 1.86 9.27
N THR A 120 -3.11 1.05 10.30
CA THR A 120 -2.40 1.48 11.51
C THR A 120 -1.02 2.03 11.19
N LYS A 121 -0.24 1.34 10.36
CA LYS A 121 1.10 1.82 9.96
C LYS A 121 1.05 3.19 9.29
N ILE A 122 0.11 3.36 8.35
CA ILE A 122 -0.03 4.63 7.62
C ILE A 122 -0.51 5.74 8.57
N LEU A 123 -1.53 5.49 9.37
CA LEU A 123 -2.08 6.46 10.31
C LEU A 123 -1.06 6.93 11.35
N VAL A 124 -0.27 6.00 11.92
CA VAL A 124 0.85 6.35 12.82
C VAL A 124 1.87 7.22 12.09
N ARG A 125 2.23 6.88 10.86
CA ARG A 125 3.22 7.63 10.09
C ARG A 125 2.73 9.03 9.68
N LEU A 126 1.43 9.19 9.50
CA LEU A 126 0.78 10.48 9.25
C LEU A 126 0.54 11.30 10.53
N GLY A 127 0.83 10.73 11.71
CA GLY A 127 0.68 11.42 12.99
C GLY A 127 -0.76 11.50 13.49
N ASP A 128 -1.58 10.46 13.25
CA ASP A 128 -2.89 10.35 13.90
C ASP A 128 -2.72 9.95 15.36
N ASP A 129 -2.94 10.89 16.27
CA ASP A 129 -2.87 10.67 17.73
C ASP A 129 -4.01 9.78 18.27
N LYS A 130 -5.11 9.61 17.52
CA LYS A 130 -6.26 8.79 17.93
C LYS A 130 -6.10 7.32 17.57
N VAL A 131 -5.21 6.98 16.65
CA VAL A 131 -5.02 5.61 16.17
C VAL A 131 -4.61 4.67 17.30
N VAL A 132 -3.75 5.10 18.21
CA VAL A 132 -3.28 4.28 19.34
C VAL A 132 -4.45 3.87 20.24
N GLY A 133 -5.33 4.82 20.58
CA GLY A 133 -6.51 4.56 21.40
C GLY A 133 -7.50 3.58 20.77
N LYS A 134 -7.54 3.48 19.43
CA LYS A 134 -8.37 2.50 18.72
C LYS A 134 -7.65 1.15 18.57
N THR A 135 -6.35 1.16 18.30
CA THR A 135 -5.56 -0.06 18.02
C THR A 135 -5.31 -0.90 19.26
N VAL A 136 -4.94 -0.26 20.38
CA VAL A 136 -4.58 -0.99 21.61
C VAL A 136 -5.71 -1.91 22.11
N PRO A 137 -7.00 -1.50 22.19
CA PRO A 137 -8.08 -2.40 22.53
C PRO A 137 -8.23 -3.59 21.57
N MET A 138 -7.93 -3.39 20.26
CA MET A 138 -8.03 -4.46 19.26
C MET A 138 -7.02 -5.59 19.53
N LEU A 139 -5.82 -5.27 20.04
CA LEU A 139 -4.80 -6.27 20.36
C LEU A 139 -5.27 -7.28 21.43
N TYR A 140 -6.20 -6.87 22.30
CA TYR A 140 -6.77 -7.78 23.32
C TYR A 140 -7.95 -8.61 22.82
N THR A 141 -8.51 -8.24 21.67
CA THR A 141 -9.70 -8.90 21.09
C THR A 141 -9.37 -9.80 19.92
N VAL A 142 -8.22 -9.58 19.27
CA VAL A 142 -7.76 -10.45 18.20
C VAL A 142 -7.44 -11.81 18.80
N LYS A 143 -8.27 -12.81 18.50
CA LYS A 143 -7.86 -14.20 18.65
C LYS A 143 -6.80 -14.47 17.60
N ASP A 144 -5.70 -15.10 18.00
CA ASP A 144 -4.78 -15.70 17.03
C ASP A 144 -5.61 -16.65 16.16
N ASP A 145 -5.95 -16.18 14.97
CA ASP A 145 -6.42 -17.07 13.92
C ASP A 145 -5.21 -17.91 13.53
N SER A 146 -5.00 -19.01 14.26
CA SER A 146 -3.99 -20.03 14.01
C SER A 146 -4.22 -20.76 12.67
N THR A 147 -5.05 -20.20 11.81
CA THR A 147 -5.34 -20.72 10.48
C THR A 147 -4.45 -20.03 9.46
N GLY A 148 -3.21 -20.46 9.37
CA GLY A 148 -2.54 -20.50 8.10
C GLY A 148 -1.29 -19.69 7.88
N ASP A 149 -0.83 -18.85 8.78
CA ASP A 149 0.43 -18.10 8.56
C ASP A 149 1.59 -18.56 9.47
N ASP A 150 1.37 -19.59 10.27
CA ASP A 150 2.43 -20.27 11.02
C ASP A 150 3.49 -20.93 10.11
N THR A 151 3.21 -21.07 8.82
CA THR A 151 4.19 -21.55 7.83
C THR A 151 5.32 -20.55 7.58
N PHE A 152 5.13 -19.26 7.87
CA PHE A 152 6.19 -18.26 7.72
C PHE A 152 7.06 -18.09 8.99
N MET A 153 6.58 -18.52 10.14
CA MET A 153 7.28 -18.36 11.43
C MET A 153 7.93 -19.64 11.94
N ASN A 154 7.84 -20.73 11.20
CA ASN A 154 8.60 -21.91 11.56
C ASN A 154 10.05 -21.69 11.11
N SER A 155 10.87 -21.18 12.04
CA SER A 155 12.30 -20.90 11.82
C SER A 155 13.05 -22.11 11.25
N SER A 156 12.59 -23.34 11.53
CA SER A 156 13.14 -24.56 10.96
C SER A 156 12.94 -24.66 9.44
N ASP A 157 11.82 -24.15 8.89
CA ASP A 157 11.57 -24.22 7.45
C ASP A 157 12.39 -23.17 6.68
N LEU A 158 12.65 -22.01 7.29
CA LEU A 158 13.59 -21.01 6.76
C LEU A 158 15.05 -21.50 6.76
N ILE A 159 15.45 -22.20 7.80
CA ILE A 159 16.79 -22.81 7.90
C ILE A 159 16.96 -23.92 6.88
N LEU A 160 15.95 -24.76 6.66
CA LEU A 160 15.97 -25.84 5.67
C LEU A 160 16.00 -25.32 4.23
N ARG A 161 15.38 -24.17 3.98
CA ARG A 161 15.36 -23.54 2.64
C ARG A 161 16.60 -22.74 2.32
N ASN A 162 17.35 -22.31 3.32
CA ASN A 162 18.56 -21.52 3.13
C ASN A 162 19.67 -21.94 4.10
N PRO A 163 20.40 -23.01 3.75
CA PRO A 163 21.46 -23.57 4.61
C PRO A 163 22.60 -22.59 4.94
N GLN A 164 22.67 -21.44 4.29
CA GLN A 164 23.66 -20.39 4.60
C GLN A 164 23.42 -19.71 5.96
N TYR A 165 22.23 -19.87 6.55
CA TYR A 165 21.90 -19.34 7.87
C TYR A 165 21.90 -20.41 8.97
N GLY A 166 22.36 -21.63 8.66
CA GLY A 166 22.65 -22.61 9.68
C GLY A 166 23.85 -22.13 10.52
N LEU A 167 23.64 -22.00 11.81
CA LEU A 167 24.72 -21.71 12.77
C LEU A 167 25.65 -22.90 12.80
N ASP A 168 26.93 -22.67 12.49
CA ASP A 168 28.03 -23.57 12.84
C ASP A 168 28.19 -23.61 14.37
#